data_c1acd99346a1b79041b504a5b32639fc
#
_entry.id   c1acd99346a1b79041b504a5b32639fc
#
_cell.length_a   1.000
_cell.length_b   1.000
_cell.length_c   1.000
_cell.angle_alpha   90.00
_cell.angle_beta   90.00
_cell.angle_gamma   90.00
#
_symmetry.space_group_name_H-M   'P 1'
#
loop_
_entity.id
_entity.type
_entity.pdbx_description
1 polymer ?
#
loop_
_entity_poly.entity_id
_entity_poly.type
_entity_poly.pdbx_seq_one_letter_code
_entity_poly.pdbx_strand_id
1 'polypeptide(L)'
;MYSFFSKYPIDLDVKVEEIFTEEELNSSIKFDGRDASDLFIAYKLQYCFMSLPLNKNLKVDSLKIFVNDTELKNVNWHGANTKNFITHVIGTNKIDDSNLILLKYLFGDNICLMCDSFVSDFKRCQPDLQEFIMLLFKKAFENNLLFPAKGDDNIVKKCEADNVYELRNHAYGGIRVYFRCVDNKILLSRIGTKSSYTGDAQSNDITRAGKEMDDLEKSL
;
A
#
# COMPACT_ATOMS: atom_id res chain seq x y z
N MET A 1 -18.77 -3.68 21.02
CA MET A 1 -17.58 -3.15 20.33
C MET A 1 -16.36 -3.09 21.26
N TYR A 2 -16.48 -2.55 22.47
CA TYR A 2 -15.40 -2.51 23.47
C TYR A 2 -14.81 -3.87 23.85
N SER A 3 -15.60 -4.95 23.86
CA SER A 3 -15.09 -6.30 24.15
C SER A 3 -14.17 -6.87 23.05
N PHE A 4 -14.15 -6.29 21.86
CA PHE A 4 -13.26 -6.72 20.78
C PHE A 4 -11.83 -6.21 21.04
N PHE A 5 -11.69 -4.96 21.43
CA PHE A 5 -10.37 -4.37 21.73
C PHE A 5 -9.78 -4.91 23.04
N SER A 6 -10.60 -5.27 24.03
CA SER A 6 -10.11 -5.88 25.27
C SER A 6 -9.69 -7.36 25.12
N LYS A 7 -10.08 -8.04 24.05
CA LYS A 7 -9.73 -9.45 23.78
C LYS A 7 -8.44 -9.63 23.00
N TYR A 8 -7.94 -8.56 22.38
CA TYR A 8 -6.67 -8.56 21.68
C TYR A 8 -5.75 -7.57 22.36
N PRO A 9 -5.08 -8.00 23.44
CA PRO A 9 -4.02 -7.18 24.00
C PRO A 9 -3.04 -6.92 22.85
N ILE A 10 -2.77 -5.65 22.60
CA ILE A 10 -1.64 -5.26 21.79
C ILE A 10 -0.46 -5.85 22.56
N ASP A 11 0.23 -6.81 21.95
CA ASP A 11 1.45 -7.36 22.53
C ASP A 11 2.49 -6.24 22.45
N LEU A 12 2.51 -5.42 23.48
CA LEU A 12 3.40 -4.29 23.58
C LEU A 12 4.67 -4.82 24.23
N ASP A 13 5.72 -4.98 23.46
CA ASP A 13 7.09 -5.11 23.98
C ASP A 13 7.53 -3.88 24.81
N VAL A 14 6.65 -2.88 24.92
CA VAL A 14 6.88 -1.62 25.63
C VAL A 14 6.04 -1.60 26.90
N LYS A 15 6.68 -1.38 28.03
CA LYS A 15 5.98 -1.23 29.32
C LYS A 15 5.13 0.03 29.32
N VAL A 16 3.91 -0.06 29.82
CA VAL A 16 2.97 1.06 29.87
C VAL A 16 3.57 2.26 30.60
N GLU A 17 4.36 2.02 31.65
CA GLU A 17 5.04 3.03 32.44
C GLU A 17 6.12 3.81 31.67
N GLU A 18 6.60 3.26 30.55
CA GLU A 18 7.57 3.94 29.67
C GLU A 18 6.89 4.89 28.67
N ILE A 19 5.57 4.72 28.44
CA ILE A 19 4.78 5.49 27.49
C ILE A 19 4.05 6.64 28.16
N PHE A 20 3.61 6.45 29.42
CA PHE A 20 2.76 7.36 30.15
C PHE A 20 3.48 8.01 31.32
N THR A 21 3.22 9.29 31.53
CA THR A 21 3.56 9.96 32.77
C THR A 21 2.59 9.54 33.89
N GLU A 22 3.00 9.70 35.14
CA GLU A 22 2.15 9.41 36.31
C GLU A 22 0.84 10.22 36.30
N GLU A 23 0.88 11.45 35.79
CA GLU A 23 -0.29 12.30 35.60
C GLU A 23 -1.25 11.74 34.53
N GLU A 24 -0.72 11.25 33.42
CA GLU A 24 -1.52 10.64 32.34
C GLU A 24 -2.16 9.32 32.78
N LEU A 25 -1.48 8.51 33.57
CA LEU A 25 -2.04 7.27 34.14
C LEU A 25 -3.24 7.54 35.06
N ASN A 26 -3.26 8.69 35.73
CA ASN A 26 -4.35 9.10 36.60
C ASN A 26 -5.41 9.96 35.90
N SER A 27 -5.30 10.18 34.59
CA SER A 27 -6.20 11.02 33.82
C SER A 27 -7.52 10.31 33.50
N SER A 28 -8.60 11.09 33.47
CA SER A 28 -9.89 10.61 32.96
C SER A 28 -9.90 10.62 31.44
N ILE A 29 -9.94 9.42 30.85
CA ILE A 29 -9.91 9.25 29.39
C ILE A 29 -11.28 8.81 28.92
N LYS A 30 -11.89 9.59 28.02
CA LYS A 30 -13.26 9.33 27.56
C LYS A 30 -13.40 9.32 26.04
N PHE A 31 -14.22 8.42 25.57
CA PHE A 31 -14.74 8.40 24.21
C PHE A 31 -16.26 8.21 24.27
N ASP A 32 -16.99 9.13 23.69
CA ASP A 32 -18.48 9.14 23.74
C ASP A 32 -19.01 8.98 25.19
N GLY A 33 -18.39 9.70 26.13
CA GLY A 33 -18.74 9.71 27.56
C GLY A 33 -18.36 8.47 28.37
N ARG A 34 -17.67 7.50 27.76
CA ARG A 34 -17.26 6.23 28.40
C ARG A 34 -15.75 6.19 28.56
N ASP A 35 -15.28 5.37 29.52
CA ASP A 35 -13.84 5.11 29.67
C ASP A 35 -13.26 4.54 28.37
N ALA A 36 -12.08 5.06 27.99
CA ALA A 36 -11.44 4.78 26.72
C ALA A 36 -9.90 4.74 26.83
N SER A 37 -9.37 4.24 27.93
CA SER A 37 -7.93 4.16 28.20
C SER A 37 -7.17 3.45 27.05
N ASP A 38 -7.73 2.39 26.49
CA ASP A 38 -7.11 1.65 25.38
C ASP A 38 -6.95 2.52 24.12
N LEU A 39 -7.91 3.43 23.86
CA LEU A 39 -7.82 4.36 22.73
C LEU A 39 -6.74 5.41 22.96
N PHE A 40 -6.49 5.80 24.21
CA PHE A 40 -5.40 6.71 24.55
C PHE A 40 -4.04 6.05 24.40
N ILE A 41 -3.89 4.78 24.77
CA ILE A 41 -2.69 3.98 24.50
C ILE A 41 -2.40 3.97 23.01
N ALA A 42 -3.40 3.65 22.17
CA ALA A 42 -3.24 3.67 20.72
C ALA A 42 -2.84 5.05 20.18
N TYR A 43 -3.40 6.13 20.75
CA TYR A 43 -3.01 7.50 20.39
C TYR A 43 -1.54 7.80 20.71
N LYS A 44 -1.08 7.48 21.92
CA LYS A 44 0.31 7.71 22.37
C LYS A 44 1.33 6.93 21.54
N LEU A 45 0.97 5.71 21.12
CA LEU A 45 1.77 4.86 20.26
C LEU A 45 1.67 5.22 18.78
N GLN A 46 0.89 6.25 18.44
CA GLN A 46 0.60 6.66 17.05
C GLN A 46 -0.03 5.53 16.21
N TYR A 47 -0.73 4.60 16.86
CA TYR A 47 -1.51 3.58 16.18
C TYR A 47 -2.82 4.17 15.67
N CYS A 48 -3.24 3.71 14.52
CA CYS A 48 -4.51 4.12 13.93
C CYS A 48 -5.68 3.35 14.53
N PHE A 49 -6.82 4.01 14.65
CA PHE A 49 -8.06 3.34 15.04
C PHE A 49 -8.64 2.56 13.86
N MET A 50 -9.32 1.46 14.18
CA MET A 50 -10.09 0.69 13.22
C MET A 50 -11.51 0.52 13.75
N SER A 51 -12.50 1.06 13.05
CA SER A 51 -13.90 0.93 13.42
C SER A 51 -14.66 0.08 12.41
N LEU A 52 -15.48 -0.85 12.91
CA LEU A 52 -16.43 -1.56 12.07
C LEU A 52 -17.57 -0.63 11.65
N PRO A 53 -18.02 -0.63 10.39
CA PRO A 53 -19.01 0.31 9.86
C PRO A 53 -20.45 0.02 10.29
N LEU A 54 -20.64 -0.51 11.50
CA LEU A 54 -21.95 -0.83 12.07
C LEU A 54 -22.72 0.40 12.54
N ASN A 55 -22.01 1.49 12.83
CA ASN A 55 -22.59 2.75 13.28
C ASN A 55 -22.15 3.90 12.38
N LYS A 56 -23.10 4.72 11.92
CA LYS A 56 -22.82 5.89 11.07
C LYS A 56 -21.87 6.89 11.73
N ASN A 57 -21.94 7.03 13.05
CA ASN A 57 -21.08 7.93 13.83
C ASN A 57 -19.59 7.50 13.87
N LEU A 58 -19.31 6.25 13.50
CA LEU A 58 -17.94 5.72 13.40
C LEU A 58 -17.38 5.73 11.96
N LYS A 59 -18.20 6.16 10.97
CA LYS A 59 -17.76 6.36 9.60
C LYS A 59 -17.14 7.74 9.41
N VAL A 60 -16.16 8.05 10.24
CA VAL A 60 -15.41 9.31 10.20
C VAL A 60 -13.92 9.02 10.09
N ASP A 61 -13.20 9.87 9.37
CA ASP A 61 -11.76 9.67 9.11
C ASP A 61 -10.89 9.86 10.37
N SER A 62 -11.41 10.46 11.42
CA SER A 62 -10.75 10.57 12.70
C SER A 62 -11.75 10.41 13.86
N LEU A 63 -11.32 9.73 14.92
CA LEU A 63 -12.04 9.65 16.18
C LEU A 63 -11.46 10.65 17.18
N LYS A 64 -12.33 11.22 18.00
CA LYS A 64 -11.98 12.16 19.06
C LYS A 64 -12.03 11.46 20.40
N ILE A 65 -10.95 11.52 21.15
CA ILE A 65 -10.88 11.11 22.55
C ILE A 65 -10.65 12.35 23.43
N PHE A 66 -11.12 12.30 24.65
CA PHE A 66 -10.94 13.38 25.62
C PHE A 66 -10.08 12.89 26.77
N VAL A 67 -9.01 13.62 27.06
CA VAL A 67 -8.12 13.38 28.18
C VAL A 67 -8.21 14.60 29.10
N ASN A 68 -8.81 14.46 30.26
CA ASN A 68 -9.08 15.60 31.17
C ASN A 68 -9.71 16.78 30.42
N ASP A 69 -10.76 16.54 29.62
CA ASP A 69 -11.48 17.52 28.79
C ASP A 69 -10.65 18.10 27.60
N THR A 70 -9.43 17.69 27.40
CA THR A 70 -8.65 18.05 26.20
C THR A 70 -8.99 17.10 25.07
N GLU A 71 -9.43 17.67 23.91
CA GLU A 71 -9.74 16.88 22.72
C GLU A 71 -8.45 16.45 22.02
N LEU A 72 -8.26 15.14 21.85
CA LEU A 72 -7.25 14.53 21.02
C LEU A 72 -7.91 13.83 19.83
N LYS A 73 -7.23 13.81 18.67
CA LYS A 73 -7.73 13.16 17.45
C LYS A 73 -6.77 12.11 16.99
N ASN A 74 -7.30 10.98 16.60
CA ASN A 74 -6.51 9.95 15.92
C ASN A 74 -7.22 9.48 14.65
N VAL A 75 -6.44 9.07 13.68
CA VAL A 75 -6.95 8.60 12.40
C VAL A 75 -7.71 7.30 12.57
N ASN A 76 -8.82 7.19 11.86
CA ASN A 76 -9.73 6.06 11.93
C ASN A 76 -9.95 5.44 10.55
N TRP A 77 -9.68 4.15 10.43
CA TRP A 77 -10.07 3.36 9.28
C TRP A 77 -11.46 2.77 9.49
N HIS A 78 -12.36 2.96 8.52
CA HIS A 78 -13.73 2.45 8.58
C HIS A 78 -14.14 1.69 7.29
N GLY A 79 -13.17 1.23 6.52
CA GLY A 79 -13.37 0.46 5.30
C GLY A 79 -13.59 1.33 4.04
N ALA A 80 -14.48 2.31 4.10
CA ALA A 80 -14.75 3.17 2.93
C ALA A 80 -13.65 4.22 2.68
N ASN A 81 -12.81 4.53 3.68
CA ASN A 81 -11.73 5.52 3.58
C ASN A 81 -10.32 4.92 3.41
N THR A 82 -10.23 3.68 2.94
CA THR A 82 -8.96 2.92 2.86
C THR A 82 -7.84 3.71 2.18
N LYS A 83 -8.11 4.39 1.08
CA LYS A 83 -7.09 5.19 0.38
C LYS A 83 -6.54 6.32 1.24
N ASN A 84 -7.42 7.13 1.84
CA ASN A 84 -7.03 8.27 2.68
C ASN A 84 -6.30 7.78 3.93
N PHE A 85 -6.76 6.68 4.53
CA PHE A 85 -6.16 6.06 5.69
C PHE A 85 -4.72 5.58 5.39
N ILE A 86 -4.52 4.82 4.32
CA ILE A 86 -3.19 4.34 3.90
C ILE A 86 -2.26 5.54 3.65
N THR A 87 -2.72 6.56 2.92
CA THR A 87 -1.92 7.77 2.66
C THR A 87 -1.50 8.46 3.95
N HIS A 88 -2.39 8.53 4.95
CA HIS A 88 -2.07 9.13 6.25
C HIS A 88 -1.04 8.30 7.03
N VAL A 89 -1.26 6.97 7.16
CA VAL A 89 -0.35 6.05 7.86
C VAL A 89 1.06 6.11 7.28
N ILE A 90 1.16 6.14 5.96
CA ILE A 90 2.43 6.26 5.25
C ILE A 90 3.09 7.61 5.55
N GLY A 91 2.33 8.71 5.48
CA GLY A 91 2.84 10.05 5.72
C GLY A 91 3.33 10.26 7.16
N THR A 92 2.68 9.65 8.16
CA THR A 92 3.07 9.76 9.57
C THR A 92 4.27 8.91 9.93
N ASN A 93 4.41 7.74 9.32
CA ASN A 93 5.49 6.81 9.62
C ASN A 93 6.80 7.07 8.85
N LYS A 94 6.89 8.16 8.06
CA LYS A 94 8.04 8.47 7.20
C LYS A 94 8.50 7.26 6.36
N ILE A 95 7.53 6.47 5.87
CA ILE A 95 7.85 5.34 5.02
C ILE A 95 8.19 5.90 3.64
N ASP A 96 9.47 5.88 3.28
CA ASP A 96 9.97 6.29 1.95
C ASP A 96 9.36 5.45 0.80
N ASP A 97 8.62 4.38 1.16
CA ASP A 97 8.03 3.41 0.24
C ASP A 97 6.51 3.54 0.07
N SER A 98 5.95 4.73 0.36
CA SER A 98 4.51 4.98 0.33
C SER A 98 3.84 4.51 -0.97
N ASN A 99 4.42 4.86 -2.10
CA ASN A 99 3.87 4.49 -3.40
C ASN A 99 3.98 2.98 -3.69
N LEU A 100 5.00 2.29 -3.18
CA LEU A 100 5.12 0.82 -3.28
C LEU A 100 4.03 0.11 -2.49
N ILE A 101 3.71 0.61 -1.29
CA ILE A 101 2.63 0.06 -0.47
C ILE A 101 1.28 0.30 -1.15
N LEU A 102 1.03 1.52 -1.63
CA LEU A 102 -0.20 1.84 -2.37
C LEU A 102 -0.37 0.96 -3.61
N LEU A 103 0.72 0.68 -4.33
CA LEU A 103 0.71 -0.19 -5.49
C LEU A 103 0.27 -1.62 -5.14
N LYS A 104 0.65 -2.16 -3.97
CA LYS A 104 0.22 -3.49 -3.50
C LYS A 104 -1.30 -3.60 -3.32
N TYR A 105 -1.96 -2.52 -2.96
CA TYR A 105 -3.42 -2.48 -2.75
C TYR A 105 -4.22 -2.03 -3.97
N LEU A 106 -3.54 -1.72 -5.06
CA LEU A 106 -4.18 -1.18 -6.28
C LEU A 106 -5.11 -2.20 -6.95
N PHE A 107 -4.80 -3.48 -6.81
CA PHE A 107 -5.43 -4.57 -7.56
C PHE A 107 -6.57 -5.27 -6.80
N GLY A 108 -7.13 -4.61 -5.77
CA GLY A 108 -8.23 -5.16 -4.96
C GLY A 108 -7.81 -6.43 -4.23
N ASP A 109 -8.54 -7.53 -4.43
CA ASP A 109 -8.26 -8.82 -3.79
C ASP A 109 -7.12 -9.61 -4.47
N ASN A 110 -6.58 -9.09 -5.59
CA ASN A 110 -5.46 -9.73 -6.26
C ASN A 110 -4.13 -9.43 -5.55
N ILE A 111 -3.26 -10.42 -5.50
CA ILE A 111 -1.97 -10.34 -4.80
C ILE A 111 -0.93 -9.67 -5.69
N CYS A 112 -0.33 -8.59 -5.22
CA CYS A 112 0.79 -7.92 -5.90
C CYS A 112 2.12 -8.34 -5.27
N LEU A 113 2.97 -8.97 -6.08
CA LEU A 113 4.32 -9.39 -5.73
C LEU A 113 5.33 -8.58 -6.54
N MET A 114 6.44 -8.21 -5.92
CA MET A 114 7.45 -7.36 -6.52
C MET A 114 8.82 -8.00 -6.40
N CYS A 115 9.53 -8.12 -7.54
CA CYS A 115 10.94 -8.49 -7.54
C CYS A 115 11.79 -7.34 -6.96
N ASP A 116 12.95 -7.64 -6.41
CA ASP A 116 13.87 -6.64 -5.84
C ASP A 116 14.31 -5.59 -6.87
N SER A 117 14.45 -6.00 -8.13
CA SER A 117 14.76 -5.12 -9.24
C SER A 117 13.65 -4.08 -9.46
N PHE A 118 12.35 -4.48 -9.43
CA PHE A 118 11.24 -3.54 -9.53
C PHE A 118 11.26 -2.54 -8.37
N VAL A 119 11.41 -3.03 -7.15
CA VAL A 119 11.47 -2.17 -5.95
C VAL A 119 12.60 -1.15 -6.07
N SER A 120 13.79 -1.61 -6.49
CA SER A 120 14.95 -0.74 -6.70
C SER A 120 14.73 0.30 -7.81
N ASP A 121 14.17 -0.11 -8.95
CA ASP A 121 13.90 0.78 -10.07
C ASP A 121 12.81 1.80 -9.71
N PHE A 122 11.74 1.35 -9.05
CA PHE A 122 10.64 2.22 -8.63
C PHE A 122 11.10 3.29 -7.62
N LYS A 123 11.95 2.93 -6.65
CA LYS A 123 12.53 3.88 -5.69
C LYS A 123 13.42 4.94 -6.35
N ARG A 124 14.04 4.63 -7.47
CA ARG A 124 14.85 5.59 -8.27
C ARG A 124 14.00 6.52 -9.12
N CYS A 125 12.74 6.16 -9.38
CA CYS A 125 11.84 7.03 -10.12
C CYS A 125 11.51 8.29 -9.31
N GLN A 126 11.39 9.43 -10.00
CA GLN A 126 10.86 10.65 -9.39
C GLN A 126 9.40 10.42 -8.96
N PRO A 127 8.90 11.10 -7.91
CA PRO A 127 7.54 10.88 -7.37
C PRO A 127 6.42 10.98 -8.41
N ASP A 128 6.51 11.93 -9.35
CA ASP A 128 5.54 12.09 -10.44
C ASP A 128 5.52 10.90 -11.40
N LEU A 129 6.68 10.28 -11.66
CA LEU A 129 6.77 9.07 -12.46
C LEU A 129 6.21 7.85 -11.70
N GLN A 130 6.45 7.75 -10.39
CA GLN A 130 5.86 6.69 -9.57
C GLN A 130 4.32 6.78 -9.58
N GLU A 131 3.75 7.97 -9.38
CA GLU A 131 2.31 8.20 -9.48
C GLU A 131 1.77 7.87 -10.87
N PHE A 132 2.49 8.24 -11.91
CA PHE A 132 2.11 7.93 -13.29
C PHE A 132 2.07 6.42 -13.56
N ILE A 133 3.05 5.66 -13.08
CA ILE A 133 3.07 4.19 -13.18
C ILE A 133 1.85 3.59 -12.46
N MET A 134 1.54 4.07 -11.26
CA MET A 134 0.35 3.62 -10.53
C MET A 134 -0.95 3.93 -11.27
N LEU A 135 -1.06 5.11 -11.88
CA LEU A 135 -2.21 5.48 -12.71
C LEU A 135 -2.36 4.59 -13.94
N LEU A 136 -1.25 4.21 -14.58
CA LEU A 136 -1.27 3.27 -15.71
C LEU A 136 -1.76 1.88 -15.28
N PHE A 137 -1.27 1.35 -14.15
CA PHE A 137 -1.74 0.07 -13.61
C PHE A 137 -3.22 0.14 -13.23
N LYS A 138 -3.63 1.21 -12.56
CA LYS A 138 -5.04 1.44 -12.22
C LYS A 138 -5.92 1.42 -13.47
N LYS A 139 -5.53 2.15 -14.51
CA LYS A 139 -6.25 2.18 -15.79
C LYS A 139 -6.31 0.80 -16.45
N ALA A 140 -5.21 0.06 -16.46
CA ALA A 140 -5.17 -1.29 -17.00
C ALA A 140 -6.07 -2.25 -16.19
N PHE A 141 -6.10 -2.14 -14.88
CA PHE A 141 -6.95 -2.93 -14.00
C PHE A 141 -8.45 -2.63 -14.22
N GLU A 142 -8.84 -1.36 -14.21
CA GLU A 142 -10.22 -0.91 -14.42
C GLU A 142 -10.76 -1.31 -15.81
N ASN A 143 -9.88 -1.42 -16.81
CA ASN A 143 -10.23 -1.86 -18.17
C ASN A 143 -10.15 -3.39 -18.34
N ASN A 144 -9.95 -4.17 -17.27
CA ASN A 144 -9.83 -5.63 -17.30
C ASN A 144 -8.73 -6.14 -18.25
N LEU A 145 -7.57 -5.47 -18.28
CA LEU A 145 -6.42 -5.83 -19.12
C LEU A 145 -5.37 -6.70 -18.39
N LEU A 146 -5.50 -6.89 -17.08
CA LEU A 146 -4.48 -7.55 -16.26
C LEU A 146 -4.84 -8.98 -15.86
N PHE A 147 -6.09 -9.27 -15.56
CA PHE A 147 -6.51 -10.57 -15.05
C PHE A 147 -7.62 -11.21 -15.91
N PRO A 148 -7.30 -12.06 -16.89
CA PRO A 148 -5.95 -12.40 -17.39
C PRO A 148 -5.32 -11.26 -18.17
N ALA A 149 -3.97 -11.24 -18.24
CA ALA A 149 -3.26 -10.21 -19.00
C ALA A 149 -3.58 -10.27 -20.50
N LYS A 150 -4.06 -9.15 -21.05
CA LYS A 150 -4.41 -8.99 -22.46
C LYS A 150 -3.30 -8.23 -23.18
N GLY A 151 -2.51 -8.95 -23.96
CA GLY A 151 -1.28 -8.41 -24.57
C GLY A 151 -1.45 -7.71 -25.92
N ASP A 152 -2.65 -7.34 -26.31
CA ASP A 152 -2.98 -6.72 -27.60
C ASP A 152 -3.47 -5.27 -27.48
N ASP A 153 -3.44 -4.71 -26.28
CA ASP A 153 -3.84 -3.33 -26.02
C ASP A 153 -2.68 -2.33 -26.17
N ASN A 154 -3.01 -1.05 -26.30
CA ASN A 154 -2.02 0.03 -26.38
C ASN A 154 -1.28 0.26 -25.07
N ILE A 155 -1.88 -0.09 -23.94
CA ILE A 155 -1.32 0.10 -22.59
C ILE A 155 -0.58 -1.18 -22.16
N VAL A 156 -1.14 -2.36 -22.46
CA VAL A 156 -0.59 -3.67 -22.11
C VAL A 156 -0.21 -4.41 -23.38
N LYS A 157 1.04 -4.84 -23.49
CA LYS A 157 1.53 -5.62 -24.64
C LYS A 157 2.22 -6.89 -24.19
N LYS A 158 1.96 -8.01 -24.88
CA LYS A 158 2.71 -9.24 -24.70
C LYS A 158 4.12 -9.07 -25.30
N CYS A 159 5.13 -9.47 -24.55
CA CYS A 159 6.50 -9.52 -25.03
C CYS A 159 6.80 -10.84 -25.77
N GLU A 160 7.96 -10.94 -26.42
CA GLU A 160 8.40 -12.15 -27.11
C GLU A 160 8.74 -13.28 -26.12
N ALA A 161 9.14 -12.95 -24.88
CA ALA A 161 9.37 -13.96 -23.85
C ALA A 161 8.05 -14.51 -23.30
N ASP A 162 8.04 -15.81 -22.98
CA ASP A 162 6.87 -16.49 -22.46
C ASP A 162 6.32 -15.83 -21.17
N ASN A 163 5.03 -15.54 -21.19
CA ASN A 163 4.28 -14.96 -20.09
C ASN A 163 4.85 -13.64 -19.52
N VAL A 164 5.61 -12.88 -20.30
CA VAL A 164 6.04 -11.53 -19.96
C VAL A 164 5.19 -10.52 -20.70
N TYR A 165 4.67 -9.56 -19.98
CA TYR A 165 3.90 -8.44 -20.49
C TYR A 165 4.59 -7.13 -20.15
N GLU A 166 4.42 -6.12 -20.98
CA GLU A 166 4.82 -4.75 -20.69
C GLU A 166 3.59 -3.85 -20.51
N LEU A 167 3.56 -3.13 -19.40
CA LEU A 167 2.73 -1.94 -19.25
C LEU A 167 3.51 -0.78 -19.86
N ARG A 168 2.94 -0.06 -20.82
CA ARG A 168 3.68 0.94 -21.58
C ARG A 168 2.91 2.23 -21.83
N ASN A 169 3.67 3.32 -21.92
CA ASN A 169 3.17 4.61 -22.38
C ASN A 169 4.30 5.39 -23.06
N HIS A 170 3.96 6.36 -23.90
CA HIS A 170 4.93 7.20 -24.61
C HIS A 170 5.48 8.34 -23.74
N ALA A 171 4.83 8.70 -22.65
CA ALA A 171 5.33 9.68 -21.69
C ALA A 171 6.62 9.20 -21.01
N TYR A 172 7.36 10.12 -20.43
CA TYR A 172 8.61 9.87 -19.70
C TYR A 172 9.63 9.05 -20.51
N GLY A 173 9.80 9.37 -21.76
CA GLY A 173 10.75 8.68 -22.65
C GLY A 173 10.28 7.29 -23.11
N GLY A 174 8.99 7.02 -23.03
CA GLY A 174 8.40 5.73 -23.39
C GLY A 174 8.56 4.71 -22.27
N ILE A 175 7.92 4.99 -21.10
CA ILE A 175 7.96 4.12 -19.92
C ILE A 175 7.47 2.70 -20.25
N ARG A 176 8.15 1.70 -19.66
CA ARG A 176 7.83 0.28 -19.73
C ARG A 176 7.98 -0.34 -18.37
N VAL A 177 6.96 -1.08 -17.94
CA VAL A 177 7.01 -1.90 -16.72
C VAL A 177 6.73 -3.33 -17.09
N TYR A 178 7.67 -4.22 -16.80
CA TYR A 178 7.54 -5.64 -17.11
C TYR A 178 6.84 -6.36 -15.97
N PHE A 179 5.84 -7.16 -16.32
CA PHE A 179 5.01 -7.88 -15.37
C PHE A 179 4.48 -9.21 -15.92
N ARG A 180 3.94 -10.03 -15.03
CA ARG A 180 3.22 -11.27 -15.33
C ARG A 180 1.96 -11.33 -14.47
N CYS A 181 0.88 -11.87 -15.03
CA CYS A 181 -0.30 -12.21 -14.26
C CYS A 181 -0.52 -13.72 -14.30
N VAL A 182 -0.64 -14.33 -13.14
CA VAL A 182 -0.91 -15.77 -12.97
C VAL A 182 -2.02 -15.89 -11.94
N ASP A 183 -3.14 -16.46 -12.34
CA ASP A 183 -4.33 -16.56 -11.51
C ASP A 183 -4.78 -15.19 -10.97
N ASN A 184 -4.78 -15.03 -9.64
CA ASN A 184 -5.09 -13.78 -8.95
C ASN A 184 -3.82 -13.02 -8.50
N LYS A 185 -2.66 -13.31 -9.09
CA LYS A 185 -1.38 -12.67 -8.74
C LYS A 185 -0.87 -11.82 -9.89
N ILE A 186 -0.30 -10.66 -9.58
CA ILE A 186 0.53 -9.87 -10.48
C ILE A 186 1.96 -9.82 -9.93
N LEU A 187 2.92 -10.20 -10.76
CA LEU A 187 4.35 -10.17 -10.45
C LEU A 187 4.96 -9.01 -11.23
N LEU A 188 5.58 -8.06 -10.52
CA LEU A 188 6.24 -6.89 -11.09
C LEU A 188 7.75 -7.09 -11.06
N SER A 189 8.44 -6.92 -12.20
CA SER A 189 9.86 -7.22 -12.27
C SER A 189 10.73 -5.98 -12.47
N ARG A 190 10.61 -5.25 -13.56
CA ARG A 190 11.53 -4.17 -13.93
C ARG A 190 10.83 -2.97 -14.50
N ILE A 191 11.48 -1.80 -14.41
CA ILE A 191 11.06 -0.57 -15.04
C ILE A 191 12.17 -0.09 -15.99
N GLY A 192 11.80 0.24 -17.22
CA GLY A 192 12.70 0.80 -18.22
C GLY A 192 12.04 1.90 -19.04
N THR A 193 12.82 2.56 -19.87
CA THR A 193 12.33 3.57 -20.81
C THR A 193 12.81 3.25 -22.22
N LYS A 194 11.99 3.48 -23.23
CA LYS A 194 12.37 3.24 -24.63
C LYS A 194 13.62 4.07 -25.00
N SER A 195 13.74 5.28 -24.48
CA SER A 195 14.87 6.17 -24.74
C SER A 195 16.20 5.67 -24.15
N SER A 196 16.15 4.78 -23.15
CA SER A 196 17.36 4.18 -22.56
C SER A 196 17.84 2.93 -23.30
N TYR A 197 17.03 2.39 -24.23
CA TYR A 197 17.38 1.18 -24.95
C TYR A 197 18.22 1.47 -26.19
N THR A 198 19.38 0.83 -26.27
CA THR A 198 20.27 0.80 -27.42
C THR A 198 20.50 -0.65 -27.84
N GLY A 199 20.36 -0.96 -29.12
CA GLY A 199 20.56 -2.32 -29.63
C GLY A 199 19.64 -3.34 -28.93
N ASP A 200 20.21 -4.43 -28.42
CA ASP A 200 19.47 -5.55 -27.80
C ASP A 200 19.09 -5.31 -26.33
N ALA A 201 19.28 -4.12 -25.80
CA ALA A 201 19.05 -3.83 -24.37
C ALA A 201 17.62 -4.15 -23.92
N GLN A 202 16.62 -3.88 -24.75
CA GLN A 202 15.23 -4.22 -24.44
C GLN A 202 14.99 -5.74 -24.38
N SER A 203 15.53 -6.50 -25.32
CA SER A 203 15.38 -7.96 -25.33
C SER A 203 16.06 -8.59 -24.13
N ASN A 204 17.21 -8.04 -23.71
CA ASN A 204 17.91 -8.47 -22.49
C ASN A 204 17.08 -8.18 -21.24
N ASP A 205 16.43 -7.01 -21.15
CA ASP A 205 15.58 -6.66 -20.00
C ASP A 205 14.33 -7.55 -19.94
N ILE A 206 13.70 -7.86 -21.07
CA ILE A 206 12.56 -8.79 -21.14
C ILE A 206 12.97 -10.17 -20.64
N THR A 207 14.11 -10.71 -21.11
CA THR A 207 14.63 -12.00 -20.69
C THR A 207 14.94 -12.05 -19.19
N ARG A 208 15.58 -11.01 -18.68
CA ARG A 208 15.86 -10.89 -17.23
C ARG A 208 14.59 -10.79 -16.41
N ALA A 209 13.61 -10.00 -16.87
CA ALA A 209 12.33 -9.85 -16.20
C ALA A 209 11.60 -11.20 -16.08
N GLY A 210 11.59 -11.99 -17.17
CA GLY A 210 11.01 -13.33 -17.17
C GLY A 210 11.66 -14.21 -16.11
N LYS A 211 13.00 -14.28 -16.08
CA LYS A 211 13.74 -15.07 -15.11
C LYS A 211 13.49 -14.64 -13.66
N GLU A 212 13.52 -13.35 -13.38
CA GLU A 212 13.26 -12.82 -12.03
C GLU A 212 11.86 -13.19 -11.53
N MET A 213 10.85 -13.13 -12.41
CA MET A 213 9.49 -13.55 -12.07
C MET A 213 9.37 -15.06 -11.87
N ASP A 214 10.09 -15.88 -12.64
CA ASP A 214 10.15 -17.34 -12.45
C ASP A 214 10.76 -17.69 -11.08
N ASP A 215 11.82 -16.98 -10.68
CA ASP A 215 12.49 -17.22 -9.40
C ASP A 215 11.60 -16.76 -8.23
N LEU A 216 10.89 -15.64 -8.38
CA LEU A 216 9.92 -15.17 -7.39
C LEU A 216 8.75 -16.15 -7.24
N GLU A 217 8.23 -16.66 -8.34
CA GLU A 217 7.12 -17.63 -8.34
C GLU A 217 7.49 -18.96 -7.68
N LYS A 218 8.74 -19.43 -7.84
CA LYS A 218 9.24 -20.65 -7.18
C LYS A 218 9.44 -20.49 -5.68
N SER A 219 9.57 -19.25 -5.19
CA SER A 219 9.80 -18.95 -3.78
C SER A 219 8.51 -18.86 -2.96
N LEU A 220 7.35 -18.96 -3.61
CA LEU A 220 6.00 -18.89 -3.01
C LEU A 220 5.46 -20.28 -2.66
#